data_316a068e8d95d2e0bf4859a1e3b975b2
#
_entry.id   316a068e8d95d2e0bf4859a1e3b975b2
#
_cell.length_a   1.000
_cell.length_b   1.000
_cell.length_c   1.000
_cell.angle_alpha   90.00
_cell.angle_beta   90.00
_cell.angle_gamma   90.00
#
_symmetry.space_group_name_H-M   'P 1'
#
loop_
_entity.id
_entity.type
_entity.pdbx_description
1 polymer ?
#
loop_
_entity_poly.entity_id
_entity_poly.type
_entity_poly.pdbx_seq_one_letter_code
_entity_poly.pdbx_strand_id
1 'polypeptide(L)'
;MDVFFDTEFTQIANPLTNLTAKLISVGCVSQDGREFYAELNDTYQQSDCSDFVLANVLPLLDGGECRKMEAQLAVRLKDWIEEFGGAEAILRSDCPLIDFAFIADIFNRYECWPKNLRRSAGSVRLRLPRHQSQYAEHLVLFWDEHEARRHHALIDAKSMRFAWCRVVSQKQDFERVDFND
;
A
#
# COMPACT_ATOMS: atom_id res chain seq x y z
N MET A 1 -10.01 9.93 5.40
CA MET A 1 -8.56 10.04 5.05
C MET A 1 -8.19 8.89 4.15
N ASP A 2 -7.76 9.15 2.93
CA ASP A 2 -7.24 8.10 2.06
C ASP A 2 -5.79 7.79 2.44
N VAL A 3 -5.46 6.50 2.49
CA VAL A 3 -4.13 5.96 2.78
C VAL A 3 -3.79 5.00 1.66
N PHE A 4 -2.78 5.33 0.87
CA PHE A 4 -2.28 4.49 -0.20
C PHE A 4 -1.30 3.49 0.40
N PHE A 5 -1.41 2.23 0.03
CA PHE A 5 -0.59 1.18 0.61
C PHE A 5 -0.27 0.10 -0.42
N ASP A 6 0.83 -0.55 -0.19
CA ASP A 6 1.28 -1.70 -0.94
C ASP A 6 1.91 -2.73 0.00
N THR A 7 1.93 -3.99 -0.43
CA THR A 7 2.54 -5.10 0.30
C THR A 7 3.44 -5.92 -0.60
N GLU A 8 4.64 -6.25 -0.11
CA GLU A 8 5.47 -7.25 -0.74
C GLU A 8 5.32 -8.59 -0.02
N PHE A 9 5.28 -9.66 -0.79
CA PHE A 9 5.08 -11.01 -0.27
C PHE A 9 5.89 -12.05 -1.05
N THR A 10 6.10 -13.22 -0.44
CA THR A 10 7.08 -14.21 -0.92
C THR A 10 6.78 -14.78 -2.29
N GLN A 11 5.51 -14.91 -2.64
CA GLN A 11 5.05 -15.48 -3.91
C GLN A 11 3.54 -15.31 -4.06
N ILE A 12 3.02 -15.46 -5.27
CA ILE A 12 1.57 -15.54 -5.48
C ILE A 12 1.08 -16.88 -4.92
N ALA A 13 0.06 -16.82 -4.05
CA ALA A 13 -0.57 -18.02 -3.50
C ALA A 13 -1.10 -18.93 -4.63
N ASN A 14 -0.75 -20.21 -4.58
CA ASN A 14 -1.19 -21.20 -5.56
C ASN A 14 -1.96 -22.33 -4.86
N PRO A 15 -3.29 -22.38 -4.95
CA PRO A 15 -4.10 -23.39 -4.31
C PRO A 15 -3.78 -24.83 -4.75
N LEU A 16 -3.23 -25.01 -5.96
CA LEU A 16 -2.92 -26.34 -6.51
C LEU A 16 -1.64 -26.94 -5.92
N THR A 17 -0.74 -26.09 -5.41
CA THR A 17 0.55 -26.52 -4.85
C THR A 17 0.62 -26.34 -3.34
N ASN A 18 -0.48 -25.93 -2.69
CA ASN A 18 -0.53 -25.54 -1.26
C ASN A 18 0.51 -24.47 -0.87
N LEU A 19 1.03 -23.72 -1.82
CA LEU A 19 1.93 -22.60 -1.55
C LEU A 19 1.12 -21.45 -0.98
N THR A 20 1.51 -20.99 0.20
CA THR A 20 0.92 -19.84 0.88
C THR A 20 1.87 -18.66 0.76
N ALA A 21 1.33 -17.50 0.37
CA ALA A 21 2.08 -16.24 0.40
C ALA A 21 2.33 -15.81 1.85
N LYS A 22 3.54 -15.31 2.12
CA LYS A 22 3.92 -14.74 3.42
C LYS A 22 4.32 -13.29 3.21
N LEU A 23 3.88 -12.41 4.11
CA LEU A 23 4.17 -10.98 4.02
C LEU A 23 5.66 -10.71 4.28
N ILE A 24 6.26 -9.85 3.46
CA ILE A 24 7.65 -9.40 3.57
C ILE A 24 7.71 -7.97 4.10
N SER A 25 6.95 -7.05 3.49
CA SER A 25 6.94 -5.64 3.89
C SER A 25 5.60 -4.97 3.63
N VAL A 26 5.37 -3.88 4.33
CA VAL A 26 4.20 -3.00 4.17
C VAL A 26 4.69 -1.57 4.05
N GLY A 27 4.22 -0.88 3.01
CA GLY A 27 4.40 0.55 2.83
C GLY A 27 3.07 1.27 2.79
N CYS A 28 2.93 2.34 3.55
CA CYS A 28 1.75 3.18 3.54
C CYS A 28 2.13 4.65 3.42
N VAL A 29 1.31 5.41 2.69
CA VAL A 29 1.40 6.87 2.65
C VAL A 29 0.01 7.48 2.70
N SER A 30 -0.23 8.36 3.67
CA SER A 30 -1.52 9.05 3.78
C SER A 30 -1.66 10.14 2.71
N GLN A 31 -2.89 10.57 2.46
CA GLN A 31 -3.16 11.65 1.50
C GLN A 31 -2.39 12.94 1.84
N ASP A 32 -2.19 13.24 3.12
CA ASP A 32 -1.42 14.40 3.59
C ASP A 32 0.11 14.18 3.61
N GLY A 33 0.59 12.97 3.24
CA GLY A 33 2.00 12.67 3.03
C GLY A 33 2.74 12.03 4.21
N ARG A 34 2.05 11.68 5.30
CA ARG A 34 2.67 10.89 6.38
C ARG A 34 2.97 9.48 5.90
N GLU A 35 4.11 8.94 6.27
CA GLU A 35 4.63 7.67 5.78
C GLU A 35 4.73 6.64 6.91
N PHE A 36 4.50 5.38 6.55
CA PHE A 36 4.75 4.22 7.37
C PHE A 36 5.43 3.15 6.52
N TYR A 37 6.50 2.56 7.04
CA TYR A 37 7.15 1.43 6.40
C TYR A 37 7.63 0.42 7.45
N ALA A 38 7.43 -0.86 7.18
CA ALA A 38 7.98 -1.94 8.00
C ALA A 38 8.28 -3.17 7.16
N GLU A 39 9.33 -3.88 7.54
CA GLU A 39 9.77 -5.16 7.00
C GLU A 39 9.62 -6.24 8.06
N LEU A 40 9.16 -7.41 7.68
CA LEU A 40 8.99 -8.51 8.61
C LEU A 40 10.24 -9.42 8.61
N ASN A 41 10.65 -9.87 9.80
CA ASN A 41 11.81 -10.71 9.99
C ASN A 41 11.50 -12.09 10.62
N ASP A 42 10.22 -12.36 10.90
CA ASP A 42 9.74 -13.58 11.57
C ASP A 42 8.64 -14.32 10.79
N THR A 43 8.22 -13.80 9.64
CA THR A 43 7.12 -14.38 8.84
C THR A 43 7.59 -15.36 7.78
N TYR A 44 8.77 -15.16 7.23
CA TYR A 44 9.26 -15.90 6.06
C TYR A 44 10.77 -16.20 6.14
N GLN A 45 11.19 -17.11 5.27
CA GLN A 45 12.60 -17.39 4.98
C GLN A 45 12.85 -17.21 3.47
N GLN A 46 14.10 -17.04 3.06
CA GLN A 46 14.43 -16.89 1.64
C GLN A 46 13.96 -18.07 0.78
N SER A 47 13.93 -19.28 1.35
CA SER A 47 13.40 -20.47 0.69
C SER A 47 11.90 -20.44 0.39
N ASP A 48 11.16 -19.52 1.01
CA ASP A 48 9.73 -19.30 0.73
C ASP A 48 9.51 -18.39 -0.48
N CYS A 49 10.57 -17.68 -0.91
CA CYS A 49 10.48 -16.64 -1.93
C CYS A 49 10.61 -17.22 -3.33
N SER A 50 9.82 -16.70 -4.26
CA SER A 50 10.01 -16.96 -5.69
C SER A 50 11.31 -16.32 -6.21
N ASP A 51 11.80 -16.79 -7.36
CA ASP A 51 12.99 -16.21 -8.01
C ASP A 51 12.81 -14.70 -8.28
N PHE A 52 11.60 -14.29 -8.64
CA PHE A 52 11.28 -12.87 -8.83
C PHE A 52 11.50 -12.07 -7.55
N VAL A 53 11.00 -12.55 -6.42
CA VAL A 53 11.11 -11.87 -5.12
C VAL A 53 12.56 -11.81 -4.66
N LEU A 54 13.32 -12.91 -4.84
CA LEU A 54 14.75 -12.95 -4.52
C LEU A 54 15.55 -11.92 -5.32
N ALA A 55 15.21 -11.71 -6.60
CA ALA A 55 15.93 -10.82 -7.50
C ALA A 55 15.48 -9.35 -7.42
N ASN A 56 14.20 -9.07 -7.16
CA ASN A 56 13.62 -7.75 -7.36
C ASN A 56 13.02 -7.10 -6.09
N VAL A 57 12.72 -7.89 -5.04
CA VAL A 57 12.14 -7.37 -3.81
C VAL A 57 13.15 -7.34 -2.67
N LEU A 58 13.74 -8.50 -2.34
CA LEU A 58 14.65 -8.59 -1.18
C LEU A 58 15.86 -7.64 -1.26
N PRO A 59 16.49 -7.38 -2.44
CA PRO A 59 17.60 -6.43 -2.54
C PRO A 59 17.21 -4.96 -2.26
N LEU A 60 15.92 -4.64 -2.32
CA LEU A 60 15.40 -3.28 -2.12
C LEU A 60 15.01 -2.98 -0.67
N LEU A 61 15.00 -3.98 0.20
CA LEU A 61 14.66 -3.79 1.61
C LEU A 61 15.68 -2.87 2.29
N ASP A 62 15.20 -1.91 3.07
CA ASP A 62 16.02 -0.92 3.78
C ASP A 62 16.75 -1.53 5.01
N GLY A 63 16.15 -2.58 5.60
CA GLY A 63 16.73 -3.27 6.76
C GLY A 63 16.72 -2.43 8.04
N GLY A 64 17.66 -2.74 8.95
CA GLY A 64 17.88 -1.93 10.16
C GLY A 64 16.62 -1.74 11.00
N GLU A 65 16.30 -0.47 11.30
CA GLU A 65 15.14 -0.11 12.11
C GLU A 65 13.78 -0.39 11.45
N CYS A 66 13.75 -0.61 10.14
CA CYS A 66 12.52 -0.98 9.44
C CYS A 66 12.09 -2.42 9.76
N ARG A 67 13.02 -3.28 10.17
CA ARG A 67 12.74 -4.69 10.53
C ARG A 67 11.95 -4.79 11.82
N LYS A 68 10.83 -5.51 11.76
CA LYS A 68 9.91 -5.72 12.87
C LYS A 68 9.45 -7.16 12.93
N MET A 69 9.09 -7.61 14.11
CA MET A 69 8.24 -8.79 14.26
C MET A 69 6.81 -8.45 13.84
N GLU A 70 6.07 -9.41 13.34
CA GLU A 70 4.68 -9.19 12.88
C GLU A 70 3.79 -8.58 13.98
N ALA A 71 3.95 -9.03 15.24
CA ALA A 71 3.24 -8.43 16.38
C ALA A 71 3.54 -6.94 16.58
N GLN A 72 4.80 -6.54 16.33
CA GLN A 72 5.20 -5.13 16.40
C GLN A 72 4.64 -4.33 15.23
N LEU A 73 4.61 -4.90 14.02
CA LEU A 73 3.96 -4.30 12.86
C LEU A 73 2.49 -4.02 13.17
N ALA A 74 1.75 -5.02 13.70
CA ALA A 74 0.32 -4.90 14.02
C ALA A 74 0.04 -3.68 14.91
N VAL A 75 0.78 -3.54 16.00
CA VAL A 75 0.60 -2.44 16.96
C VAL A 75 1.00 -1.10 16.33
N ARG A 76 2.18 -1.03 15.70
CA ARG A 76 2.68 0.23 15.13
C ARG A 76 1.83 0.76 13.97
N LEU A 77 1.37 -0.14 13.08
CA LEU A 77 0.49 0.24 11.98
C LEU A 77 -0.87 0.70 12.50
N LYS A 78 -1.41 -0.01 13.52
CA LYS A 78 -2.63 0.43 14.21
C LYS A 78 -2.47 1.84 14.78
N ASP A 79 -1.44 2.06 15.58
CA ASP A 79 -1.21 3.35 16.24
C ASP A 79 -1.04 4.48 15.21
N TRP A 80 -0.27 4.24 14.15
CA TRP A 80 -0.08 5.19 13.05
C TRP A 80 -1.41 5.53 12.33
N ILE A 81 -2.30 4.55 12.10
CA ILE A 81 -3.62 4.81 11.52
C ILE A 81 -4.50 5.60 12.51
N GLU A 82 -4.46 5.29 13.79
CA GLU A 82 -5.26 5.99 14.81
C GLU A 82 -4.81 7.44 15.04
N GLU A 83 -3.56 7.82 14.70
CA GLU A 83 -3.09 9.21 14.70
C GLU A 83 -3.87 10.14 13.73
N PHE A 84 -4.60 9.59 12.76
CA PHE A 84 -5.50 10.38 11.90
C PHE A 84 -6.74 10.91 12.63
N GLY A 85 -6.92 10.55 13.89
CA GLY A 85 -8.01 11.01 14.73
C GLY A 85 -9.38 10.48 14.32
N GLY A 86 -10.42 11.33 14.41
CA GLY A 86 -11.80 10.93 14.12
C GLY A 86 -12.17 10.71 12.65
N ALA A 87 -11.26 10.98 11.72
CA ALA A 87 -11.50 10.74 10.29
C ALA A 87 -11.40 9.25 9.96
N GLU A 88 -12.41 8.68 9.28
CA GLU A 88 -12.33 7.31 8.76
C GLU A 88 -11.14 7.19 7.80
N ALA A 89 -10.22 6.26 8.09
CA ALA A 89 -9.13 5.88 7.20
C ALA A 89 -9.60 4.81 6.21
N ILE A 90 -9.20 4.96 4.95
CA ILE A 90 -9.51 4.02 3.86
C ILE A 90 -8.19 3.62 3.23
N LEU A 91 -7.79 2.37 3.38
CA LEU A 91 -6.63 1.81 2.68
C LEU A 91 -6.95 1.63 1.21
N ARG A 92 -6.10 2.14 0.31
CA ARG A 92 -6.22 2.05 -1.15
C ARG A 92 -4.99 1.42 -1.76
N SER A 93 -5.19 0.42 -2.61
CA SER A 93 -4.12 -0.18 -3.42
C SER A 93 -4.60 -0.46 -4.85
N ASP A 94 -3.69 -0.85 -5.72
CA ASP A 94 -4.01 -1.28 -7.08
C ASP A 94 -4.50 -2.74 -7.11
N CYS A 95 -4.09 -3.55 -6.13
CA CYS A 95 -4.53 -4.93 -5.94
C CYS A 95 -5.17 -5.18 -4.55
N PRO A 96 -6.26 -4.45 -4.20
CA PRO A 96 -6.80 -4.42 -2.83
C PRO A 96 -7.26 -5.78 -2.31
N LEU A 97 -7.60 -6.74 -3.17
CA LEU A 97 -8.00 -8.07 -2.74
C LEU A 97 -6.84 -8.88 -2.15
N ILE A 98 -5.61 -8.63 -2.61
CA ILE A 98 -4.41 -9.31 -2.11
C ILE A 98 -3.83 -8.54 -0.93
N ASP A 99 -3.50 -7.26 -1.15
CA ASP A 99 -2.80 -6.44 -0.16
C ASP A 99 -3.58 -6.30 1.14
N PHE A 100 -4.89 -6.03 1.02
CA PHE A 100 -5.73 -5.86 2.19
C PHE A 100 -5.95 -7.16 2.96
N ALA A 101 -5.87 -8.32 2.30
CA ALA A 101 -6.01 -9.60 2.97
C ALA A 101 -4.90 -9.80 4.02
N PHE A 102 -3.64 -9.43 3.70
CA PHE A 102 -2.54 -9.47 4.67
C PHE A 102 -2.77 -8.54 5.86
N ILE A 103 -3.16 -7.31 5.60
CA ILE A 103 -3.41 -6.31 6.65
C ILE A 103 -4.58 -6.73 7.54
N ALA A 104 -5.68 -7.18 6.92
CA ALA A 104 -6.86 -7.64 7.65
C ALA A 104 -6.57 -8.88 8.51
N ASP A 105 -5.78 -9.83 7.99
CA ASP A 105 -5.37 -11.03 8.73
C ASP A 105 -4.53 -10.66 9.95
N ILE A 106 -3.56 -9.77 9.81
CA ILE A 106 -2.74 -9.27 10.92
C ILE A 106 -3.61 -8.62 11.99
N PHE A 107 -4.46 -7.66 11.65
CA PHE A 107 -5.31 -6.97 12.62
C PHE A 107 -6.30 -7.91 13.32
N ASN A 108 -6.82 -8.91 12.60
CA ASN A 108 -7.71 -9.90 13.19
C ASN A 108 -6.96 -10.87 14.12
N ARG A 109 -5.78 -11.36 13.70
CA ARG A 109 -4.97 -12.31 14.48
C ARG A 109 -4.47 -11.70 15.79
N TYR A 110 -4.10 -10.43 15.78
CA TYR A 110 -3.65 -9.70 16.96
C TYR A 110 -4.76 -8.93 17.69
N GLU A 111 -6.02 -9.09 17.27
CA GLU A 111 -7.19 -8.44 17.87
C GLU A 111 -7.03 -6.92 18.06
N CYS A 112 -6.34 -6.27 17.11
CA CYS A 112 -5.93 -4.87 17.21
C CYS A 112 -6.43 -4.00 16.05
N TRP A 113 -7.66 -4.21 15.57
CA TRP A 113 -8.21 -3.42 14.48
C TRP A 113 -8.29 -1.93 14.84
N PRO A 114 -7.71 -1.02 14.01
CA PRO A 114 -7.76 0.42 14.28
C PRO A 114 -9.21 0.93 14.32
N LYS A 115 -9.55 1.77 15.31
CA LYS A 115 -10.93 2.23 15.54
C LYS A 115 -11.51 3.05 14.39
N ASN A 116 -10.64 3.77 13.67
CA ASN A 116 -10.98 4.63 12.56
C ASN A 116 -10.71 4.00 11.19
N LEU A 117 -10.30 2.74 11.11
CA LEU A 117 -10.03 2.05 9.84
C LEU A 117 -11.28 1.36 9.30
N ARG A 118 -11.65 1.69 8.04
CA ARG A 118 -12.67 0.94 7.30
C ARG A 118 -12.27 -0.53 7.16
N ARG A 119 -13.25 -1.42 7.33
CA ARG A 119 -13.05 -2.88 7.22
C ARG A 119 -13.03 -3.41 5.77
N SER A 120 -12.84 -2.53 4.80
CA SER A 120 -12.70 -2.88 3.37
C SER A 120 -11.75 -1.91 2.69
N ALA A 121 -10.94 -2.44 1.78
CA ALA A 121 -10.05 -1.60 0.99
C ALA A 121 -10.78 -0.85 -0.13
N GLY A 122 -10.24 0.29 -0.51
CA GLY A 122 -10.55 0.98 -1.75
C GLY A 122 -9.56 0.61 -2.85
N SER A 123 -9.97 0.76 -4.11
CA SER A 123 -9.08 0.65 -5.25
C SER A 123 -8.60 2.04 -5.69
N VAL A 124 -7.40 2.10 -6.22
CA VAL A 124 -6.89 3.27 -6.96
C VAL A 124 -7.37 3.30 -8.42
N ARG A 125 -8.11 2.28 -8.87
CA ARG A 125 -8.71 2.27 -10.21
C ARG A 125 -9.84 3.30 -10.30
N LEU A 126 -9.75 4.17 -11.29
CA LEU A 126 -10.71 5.24 -11.49
C LEU A 126 -11.81 4.80 -12.47
N ARG A 127 -13.06 5.19 -12.17
CA ARG A 127 -14.23 4.71 -12.94
C ARG A 127 -14.27 5.25 -14.36
N LEU A 128 -13.82 6.50 -14.57
CA LEU A 128 -13.89 7.12 -15.89
C LEU A 128 -12.61 6.81 -16.67
N PRO A 129 -12.71 6.34 -17.92
CA PRO A 129 -11.53 5.98 -18.74
C PRO A 129 -10.51 7.11 -18.86
N ARG A 130 -10.95 8.37 -19.07
CA ARG A 130 -10.06 9.53 -19.13
C ARG A 130 -9.23 9.72 -17.86
N HIS A 131 -9.85 9.54 -16.68
CA HIS A 131 -9.14 9.67 -15.41
C HIS A 131 -8.17 8.49 -15.19
N GLN A 132 -8.55 7.30 -15.65
CA GLN A 132 -7.65 6.14 -15.61
C GLN A 132 -6.44 6.34 -16.51
N SER A 133 -6.60 6.96 -17.70
CA SER A 133 -5.47 7.30 -18.57
C SER A 133 -4.56 8.36 -17.92
N GLN A 134 -5.11 9.42 -17.35
CA GLN A 134 -4.34 10.42 -16.62
C GLN A 134 -3.59 9.82 -15.41
N TYR A 135 -4.23 8.91 -14.67
CA TYR A 135 -3.59 8.20 -13.58
C TYR A 135 -2.38 7.39 -14.09
N ALA A 136 -2.52 6.67 -15.21
CA ALA A 136 -1.44 5.91 -15.81
C ALA A 136 -0.29 6.82 -16.29
N GLU A 137 -0.58 7.96 -16.90
CA GLU A 137 0.41 8.95 -17.30
C GLU A 137 1.22 9.48 -16.10
N HIS A 138 0.54 9.77 -14.99
CA HIS A 138 1.22 10.21 -13.77
C HIS A 138 2.06 9.10 -13.12
N LEU A 139 1.65 7.83 -13.23
CA LEU A 139 2.48 6.71 -12.79
C LEU A 139 3.78 6.63 -13.62
N VAL A 140 3.70 6.80 -14.95
CA VAL A 140 4.90 6.83 -15.80
C VAL A 140 5.85 7.92 -15.35
N LEU A 141 5.35 9.15 -15.14
CA LEU A 141 6.17 10.27 -14.65
C LEU A 141 6.84 9.98 -13.30
N PHE A 142 6.16 9.30 -12.39
CA PHE A 142 6.76 8.90 -11.11
C PHE A 142 7.89 7.90 -11.31
N TRP A 143 7.66 6.89 -12.15
CA TRP A 143 8.61 5.81 -12.37
C TRP A 143 9.83 6.24 -13.21
N ASP A 144 9.72 7.27 -14.05
CA ASP A 144 10.89 7.85 -14.75
C ASP A 144 11.99 8.30 -13.78
N GLU A 145 11.61 8.71 -12.54
CA GLU A 145 12.54 9.14 -11.50
C GLU A 145 12.86 8.05 -10.47
N HIS A 146 12.01 7.04 -10.33
CA HIS A 146 12.05 6.08 -9.20
C HIS A 146 12.13 4.61 -9.63
N GLU A 147 12.35 4.28 -10.91
CA GLU A 147 12.33 2.92 -11.45
C GLU A 147 13.23 1.94 -10.67
N ALA A 148 14.39 2.40 -10.22
CA ALA A 148 15.33 1.59 -9.44
C ALA A 148 14.79 1.10 -8.08
N ARG A 149 13.68 1.68 -7.60
CA ARG A 149 13.03 1.33 -6.33
C ARG A 149 11.66 0.68 -6.53
N ARG A 150 11.32 0.28 -7.75
CA ARG A 150 10.09 -0.46 -8.05
C ARG A 150 10.12 -1.80 -7.34
N HIS A 151 8.99 -2.22 -6.76
CA HIS A 151 8.87 -3.35 -5.83
C HIS A 151 9.46 -3.09 -4.43
N HIS A 152 9.42 -1.85 -4.00
CA HIS A 152 9.59 -1.47 -2.61
C HIS A 152 8.26 -0.90 -2.11
N ALA A 153 7.59 -1.59 -1.19
CA ALA A 153 6.20 -1.32 -0.81
C ALA A 153 5.90 0.17 -0.51
N LEU A 154 6.81 0.89 0.17
CA LEU A 154 6.59 2.32 0.42
C LEU A 154 6.68 3.16 -0.86
N ILE A 155 7.58 2.85 -1.77
CA ILE A 155 7.74 3.60 -3.03
C ILE A 155 6.55 3.31 -3.95
N ASP A 156 6.06 2.06 -3.98
CA ASP A 156 4.88 1.69 -4.74
C ASP A 156 3.62 2.40 -4.18
N ALA A 157 3.46 2.47 -2.86
CA ALA A 157 2.42 3.27 -2.22
C ALA A 157 2.52 4.77 -2.57
N LYS A 158 3.74 5.33 -2.59
CA LYS A 158 3.99 6.73 -3.01
C LYS A 158 3.62 6.98 -4.47
N SER A 159 3.91 6.04 -5.37
CA SER A 159 3.54 6.14 -6.78
C SER A 159 2.02 6.25 -6.94
N MET A 160 1.28 5.40 -6.24
CA MET A 160 -0.19 5.42 -6.25
C MET A 160 -0.75 6.74 -5.72
N ARG A 161 -0.22 7.24 -4.59
CA ARG A 161 -0.61 8.54 -4.05
C ARG A 161 -0.32 9.68 -5.02
N PHE A 162 0.89 9.70 -5.59
CA PHE A 162 1.32 10.73 -6.54
C PHE A 162 0.36 10.84 -7.73
N ALA A 163 0.02 9.72 -8.35
CA ALA A 163 -0.88 9.70 -9.50
C ALA A 163 -2.33 10.03 -9.10
N TRP A 164 -2.82 9.42 -8.02
CA TRP A 164 -4.19 9.64 -7.54
C TRP A 164 -4.47 11.10 -7.19
N CYS A 165 -3.62 11.70 -6.36
CA CYS A 165 -3.84 13.08 -5.89
C CYS A 165 -3.87 14.08 -7.04
N ARG A 166 -3.05 13.87 -8.08
CA ARG A 166 -3.04 14.75 -9.27
C ARG A 166 -4.36 14.69 -10.05
N VAL A 167 -4.91 13.51 -10.22
CA VAL A 167 -6.18 13.35 -10.95
C VAL A 167 -7.37 13.87 -10.13
N VAL A 168 -7.38 13.61 -8.82
CA VAL A 168 -8.51 14.00 -7.94
C VAL A 168 -8.50 15.50 -7.64
N SER A 169 -7.32 16.13 -7.48
CA SER A 169 -7.21 17.59 -7.28
C SER A 169 -7.72 18.37 -8.49
N GLN A 170 -7.39 17.92 -9.69
CA GLN A 170 -7.90 18.55 -10.93
C GLN A 170 -9.44 18.51 -11.02
N LYS A 171 -10.07 17.47 -10.46
CA LYS A 171 -11.52 17.34 -10.41
C LYS A 171 -12.19 18.38 -9.53
N GLN A 172 -11.61 18.71 -8.39
CA GLN A 172 -12.14 19.72 -7.47
C GLN A 172 -12.07 21.14 -8.07
N ASP A 173 -11.06 21.42 -8.89
CA ASP A 173 -10.92 22.70 -9.56
C ASP A 173 -11.96 22.87 -10.67
N PHE A 174 -12.31 21.82 -11.43
CA PHE A 174 -13.36 21.86 -12.45
C PHE A 174 -14.77 22.00 -11.85
N GLU A 175 -15.06 21.30 -10.76
CA GLU A 175 -16.37 21.39 -10.08
C GLU A 175 -16.59 22.77 -9.42
N ARG A 176 -15.53 23.53 -9.11
CA ARG A 176 -15.60 24.90 -8.58
C ARG A 176 -15.84 25.96 -9.65
N VAL A 177 -15.48 25.70 -10.90
CA VAL A 177 -15.65 26.64 -12.02
C VAL A 177 -17.07 26.59 -12.57
N ASP A 178 -17.74 25.41 -12.51
CA ASP A 178 -19.09 25.22 -13.04
C ASP A 178 -20.23 25.75 -12.13
N PHE A 179 -19.92 26.30 -10.96
CA PHE A 179 -20.92 26.87 -10.03
C PHE A 179 -20.97 28.41 -9.99
N ASN A 180 -20.22 29.10 -10.86
CA ASN A 180 -20.15 30.59 -10.88
C ASN A 180 -20.63 31.24 -12.21
N ASP A 181 -21.45 30.55 -13.03
CA ASP A 181 -22.16 31.14 -14.17
C ASP A 181 -23.67 31.19 -13.95
#